data_92834c0a7c30a16782618378f2d36aa1
#
_entry.id   92834c0a7c30a16782618378f2d36aa1
#
_cell.length_a   1.000
_cell.length_b   1.000
_cell.length_c   1.000
_cell.angle_alpha   90.00
_cell.angle_beta   90.00
_cell.angle_gamma   90.00
#
_symmetry.space_group_name_H-M   'P 1'
#
loop_
_entity.id
_entity.type
_entity.pdbx_description
1 polymer ?
#
loop_
_entity_poly.entity_id
_entity_poly.type
_entity_poly.pdbx_seq_one_letter_code
_entity_poly.pdbx_strand_id
1 'polypeptide(L)'
;MTRSRSYIATPPGATIKEQLDDRGMSQKEFASRMGMSEKHISHLINGDVQLTPDVAYRLELVLGMPARFWSNLEAIYREKLAKVDAENALDVDKEIAKKFPYSEMSKNAWLPNTRIADERVINLRKFFEVVQLSKLSNENLLPCVACRRLSITEKSDFALIAWVQEAKIEARKVQTMPIDLKELTRQLPTIRAMTTKDPAVFCAELCELLANCGIAIVFLPHIGGSFLHGATFNDSNKIVMGLTVRGKDADKFWFSLFHEIGHILLGHLNQSVEIDDAAEKAA
;
A
#
# COMPACT_ATOMS: atom_id res chain seq x y z
N MET A 1 24.00 -15.27 -10.00
CA MET A 1 22.85 -16.11 -10.40
C MET A 1 21.77 -15.95 -9.35
N THR A 2 20.60 -15.42 -9.71
CA THR A 2 19.46 -15.19 -8.82
C THR A 2 18.35 -16.20 -9.15
N ARG A 3 17.69 -16.76 -8.12
CA ARG A 3 16.68 -17.81 -8.31
C ARG A 3 15.47 -17.63 -7.41
N SER A 4 14.34 -18.11 -7.87
CA SER A 4 13.15 -18.38 -7.09
C SER A 4 12.77 -19.87 -7.18
N ARG A 5 11.58 -20.24 -6.71
CA ARG A 5 11.11 -21.63 -6.78
C ARG A 5 11.02 -22.15 -8.23
N SER A 6 10.56 -21.30 -9.17
CA SER A 6 10.27 -21.69 -10.55
C SER A 6 11.25 -21.13 -11.58
N TYR A 7 12.01 -20.11 -11.25
CA TYR A 7 12.86 -19.39 -12.19
C TYR A 7 14.30 -19.26 -11.74
N ILE A 8 15.21 -19.29 -12.73
CA ILE A 8 16.64 -19.01 -12.56
C ILE A 8 17.01 -17.91 -13.55
N ALA A 9 17.58 -16.83 -13.05
CA ALA A 9 18.12 -15.73 -13.84
C ALA A 9 19.65 -15.79 -13.84
N THR A 10 20.21 -16.06 -15.01
CA THR A 10 21.66 -16.12 -15.23
C THR A 10 22.07 -14.87 -15.99
N PRO A 11 22.98 -14.02 -15.47
CA PRO A 11 23.42 -12.81 -16.17
C PRO A 11 24.26 -13.14 -17.40
N PRO A 12 24.29 -12.28 -18.44
CA PRO A 12 25.18 -12.41 -19.60
C PRO A 12 26.65 -12.54 -19.23
N GLY A 13 27.01 -12.02 -18.06
CA GLY A 13 28.35 -12.13 -17.49
C GLY A 13 28.82 -13.56 -17.30
N ALA A 14 27.93 -14.55 -17.13
CA ALA A 14 28.32 -15.97 -17.10
C ALA A 14 28.96 -16.38 -18.43
N THR A 15 28.34 -16.03 -19.55
CA THR A 15 28.88 -16.29 -20.90
C THR A 15 30.13 -15.48 -21.16
N ILE A 16 30.22 -14.22 -20.68
CA ILE A 16 31.48 -13.44 -20.76
C ILE A 16 32.59 -14.19 -20.05
N LYS A 17 32.34 -14.67 -18.83
CA LYS A 17 33.34 -15.41 -18.05
C LYS A 17 33.82 -16.67 -18.76
N GLU A 18 32.89 -17.48 -19.31
CA GLU A 18 33.24 -18.66 -20.12
C GLU A 18 34.14 -18.28 -21.29
N GLN A 19 33.84 -17.20 -22.01
CA GLN A 19 34.63 -16.72 -23.12
C GLN A 19 36.05 -16.22 -22.71
N LEU A 20 36.18 -15.66 -21.51
CA LEU A 20 37.48 -15.27 -20.96
C LEU A 20 38.30 -16.50 -20.58
N ASP A 21 37.66 -17.47 -19.92
CA ASP A 21 38.32 -18.74 -19.52
C ASP A 21 38.83 -19.52 -20.75
N ASP A 22 38.02 -19.65 -21.80
CA ASP A 22 38.36 -20.32 -23.07
C ASP A 22 39.54 -19.66 -23.78
N ARG A 23 39.72 -18.35 -23.62
CA ARG A 23 40.83 -17.58 -24.23
C ARG A 23 42.01 -17.38 -23.32
N GLY A 24 41.95 -17.85 -22.08
CA GLY A 24 42.99 -17.61 -21.08
C GLY A 24 43.18 -16.12 -20.76
N MET A 25 42.10 -15.30 -20.92
CA MET A 25 42.16 -13.87 -20.76
C MET A 25 41.74 -13.46 -19.34
N SER A 26 42.58 -12.69 -18.67
CA SER A 26 42.25 -12.17 -17.33
C SER A 26 41.20 -11.04 -17.41
N GLN A 27 40.40 -10.85 -16.32
CA GLN A 27 39.47 -9.73 -16.25
C GLN A 27 40.15 -8.36 -16.39
N LYS A 28 41.36 -8.21 -15.89
CA LYS A 28 42.16 -6.99 -16.03
C LYS A 28 42.48 -6.69 -17.49
N GLU A 29 42.96 -7.70 -18.19
CA GLU A 29 43.27 -7.60 -19.64
C GLU A 29 41.98 -7.29 -20.43
N PHE A 30 40.89 -8.00 -20.11
CA PHE A 30 39.61 -7.79 -20.75
C PHE A 30 39.08 -6.36 -20.51
N ALA A 31 39.17 -5.82 -19.28
CA ALA A 31 38.80 -4.44 -18.96
C ALA A 31 39.58 -3.43 -19.83
N SER A 32 40.90 -3.64 -19.97
CA SER A 32 41.74 -2.80 -20.83
C SER A 32 41.31 -2.86 -22.30
N ARG A 33 41.00 -4.06 -22.83
CA ARG A 33 40.55 -4.24 -24.23
C ARG A 33 39.17 -3.63 -24.46
N MET A 34 38.31 -3.68 -23.48
CA MET A 34 36.96 -3.07 -23.51
C MET A 34 37.01 -1.53 -23.33
N GLY A 35 38.14 -0.97 -22.90
CA GLY A 35 38.22 0.45 -22.54
C GLY A 35 37.36 0.82 -21.33
N MET A 36 37.29 -0.10 -20.34
CA MET A 36 36.44 0.04 -19.13
C MET A 36 37.27 -0.25 -17.86
N SER A 37 36.79 0.18 -16.71
CA SER A 37 37.46 -0.15 -15.43
C SER A 37 37.20 -1.59 -15.03
N GLU A 38 38.17 -2.21 -14.33
CA GLU A 38 38.02 -3.57 -13.78
C GLU A 38 36.79 -3.70 -12.89
N LYS A 39 36.49 -2.64 -12.09
CA LYS A 39 35.30 -2.59 -11.27
C LYS A 39 34.01 -2.69 -12.09
N HIS A 40 33.95 -1.95 -13.20
CA HIS A 40 32.75 -2.00 -14.07
C HIS A 40 32.59 -3.37 -14.72
N ILE A 41 33.67 -3.99 -15.18
CA ILE A 41 33.67 -5.36 -15.72
C ILE A 41 33.20 -6.37 -14.66
N SER A 42 33.67 -6.25 -13.42
CA SER A 42 33.21 -7.10 -12.32
C SER A 42 31.71 -6.98 -12.09
N HIS A 43 31.16 -5.77 -12.05
CA HIS A 43 29.72 -5.54 -11.92
C HIS A 43 28.93 -6.07 -13.13
N LEU A 44 29.47 -5.93 -14.34
CA LEU A 44 28.87 -6.45 -15.56
C LEU A 44 28.79 -7.99 -15.54
N ILE A 45 29.87 -8.66 -15.14
CA ILE A 45 29.96 -10.14 -15.04
C ILE A 45 28.96 -10.65 -13.98
N ASN A 46 28.81 -9.96 -12.87
CA ASN A 46 27.88 -10.32 -11.79
C ASN A 46 26.42 -10.00 -12.12
N GLY A 47 26.15 -9.18 -13.15
CA GLY A 47 24.80 -8.74 -13.51
C GLY A 47 24.29 -7.58 -12.66
N ASP A 48 25.17 -6.91 -11.89
CA ASP A 48 24.85 -5.77 -11.04
C ASP A 48 24.55 -4.50 -11.87
N VAL A 49 25.14 -4.42 -13.06
CA VAL A 49 24.90 -3.34 -14.03
C VAL A 49 24.30 -3.91 -15.32
N GLN A 50 23.55 -3.07 -16.01
CA GLN A 50 22.92 -3.45 -17.27
C GLN A 50 23.95 -3.47 -18.42
N LEU A 51 23.87 -4.50 -19.27
CA LEU A 51 24.60 -4.57 -20.52
C LEU A 51 23.93 -3.65 -21.56
N THR A 52 24.52 -2.47 -21.73
CA THR A 52 24.01 -1.46 -22.67
C THR A 52 24.36 -1.80 -24.12
N PRO A 53 23.68 -1.19 -25.14
CA PRO A 53 24.04 -1.35 -26.54
C PRO A 53 25.50 -0.99 -26.86
N ASP A 54 26.08 0.02 -26.21
CA ASP A 54 27.51 0.37 -26.33
C ASP A 54 28.40 -0.77 -25.83
N VAL A 55 28.07 -1.33 -24.66
CA VAL A 55 28.82 -2.48 -24.12
C VAL A 55 28.67 -3.69 -25.03
N ALA A 56 27.47 -3.95 -25.58
CA ALA A 56 27.24 -5.06 -26.52
C ALA A 56 28.11 -4.92 -27.78
N TYR A 57 28.24 -3.71 -28.31
CA TYR A 57 29.10 -3.42 -29.46
C TYR A 57 30.60 -3.63 -29.15
N ARG A 58 31.05 -3.20 -27.97
CA ARG A 58 32.44 -3.45 -27.50
C ARG A 58 32.72 -4.94 -27.32
N LEU A 59 31.74 -5.70 -26.80
CA LEU A 59 31.84 -7.16 -26.70
C LEU A 59 31.95 -7.83 -28.08
N GLU A 60 31.23 -7.34 -29.08
CA GLU A 60 31.37 -7.81 -30.46
C GLU A 60 32.80 -7.61 -30.97
N LEU A 61 33.38 -6.43 -30.77
CA LEU A 61 34.73 -6.12 -31.21
C LEU A 61 35.80 -6.97 -30.49
N VAL A 62 35.62 -7.20 -29.20
CA VAL A 62 36.64 -7.89 -28.37
C VAL A 62 36.47 -9.43 -28.38
N LEU A 63 35.23 -9.91 -28.34
CA LEU A 63 34.91 -11.33 -28.26
C LEU A 63 34.41 -11.95 -29.58
N GLY A 64 34.09 -11.12 -30.59
CA GLY A 64 33.72 -11.56 -31.93
C GLY A 64 32.28 -12.04 -32.08
N MET A 65 31.49 -12.10 -31.00
CA MET A 65 30.05 -12.44 -31.10
C MET A 65 29.20 -11.16 -31.35
N PRO A 66 28.20 -11.22 -32.26
CA PRO A 66 27.43 -10.04 -32.65
C PRO A 66 26.81 -9.31 -31.46
N ALA A 67 26.78 -7.98 -31.49
CA ALA A 67 26.18 -7.15 -30.44
C ALA A 67 24.72 -7.55 -30.13
N ARG A 68 23.96 -7.96 -31.17
CA ARG A 68 22.60 -8.48 -31.00
C ARG A 68 22.54 -9.72 -30.11
N PHE A 69 23.54 -10.60 -30.15
CA PHE A 69 23.61 -11.78 -29.28
C PHE A 69 23.64 -11.35 -27.80
N TRP A 70 24.52 -10.41 -27.47
CA TRP A 70 24.69 -9.88 -26.12
C TRP A 70 23.45 -9.15 -25.62
N SER A 71 22.84 -8.32 -26.48
CA SER A 71 21.62 -7.61 -26.18
C SER A 71 20.44 -8.56 -25.93
N ASN A 72 20.33 -9.66 -26.69
CA ASN A 72 19.32 -10.69 -26.47
C ASN A 72 19.52 -11.42 -25.15
N LEU A 73 20.77 -11.76 -24.79
CA LEU A 73 21.08 -12.37 -23.47
C LEU A 73 20.67 -11.46 -22.32
N GLU A 74 20.96 -10.15 -22.44
CA GLU A 74 20.56 -9.16 -21.44
C GLU A 74 19.04 -9.09 -21.31
N ALA A 75 18.31 -9.01 -22.41
CA ALA A 75 16.86 -8.96 -22.42
C ALA A 75 16.24 -10.20 -21.74
N ILE A 76 16.71 -11.39 -22.08
CA ILE A 76 16.28 -12.66 -21.45
C ILE A 76 16.61 -12.68 -19.96
N TYR A 77 17.78 -12.20 -19.58
CA TYR A 77 18.19 -12.11 -18.18
C TYR A 77 17.25 -11.21 -17.38
N ARG A 78 17.00 -9.98 -17.88
CA ARG A 78 16.13 -9.02 -17.18
C ARG A 78 14.71 -9.51 -17.07
N GLU A 79 14.18 -10.14 -18.12
CA GLU A 79 12.85 -10.76 -18.06
C GLU A 79 12.78 -11.86 -16.97
N LYS A 80 13.79 -12.76 -16.94
CA LYS A 80 13.84 -13.81 -15.94
C LYS A 80 14.04 -13.26 -14.52
N LEU A 81 14.90 -12.24 -14.36
CA LEU A 81 15.14 -11.58 -13.08
C LEU A 81 13.85 -10.96 -12.54
N ALA A 82 13.08 -10.25 -13.38
CA ALA A 82 11.81 -9.70 -12.98
C ALA A 82 10.80 -10.79 -12.52
N LYS A 83 10.80 -11.96 -13.17
CA LYS A 83 9.97 -13.11 -12.76
C LYS A 83 10.41 -13.70 -11.41
N VAL A 84 11.73 -13.82 -11.18
CA VAL A 84 12.31 -14.26 -9.90
C VAL A 84 11.91 -13.32 -8.79
N ASP A 85 12.07 -12.02 -8.99
CA ASP A 85 11.76 -10.99 -8.00
C ASP A 85 10.26 -10.95 -7.69
N ALA A 86 9.42 -11.08 -8.72
CA ALA A 86 7.96 -11.14 -8.56
C ALA A 86 7.51 -12.37 -7.74
N GLU A 87 8.10 -13.57 -8.02
CA GLU A 87 7.77 -14.80 -7.28
C GLU A 87 8.24 -14.72 -5.82
N ASN A 88 9.47 -14.26 -5.58
CA ASN A 88 10.00 -14.08 -4.23
C ASN A 88 9.19 -13.04 -3.43
N ALA A 89 8.79 -11.94 -4.06
CA ALA A 89 7.93 -10.93 -3.44
C ALA A 89 6.52 -11.46 -3.13
N LEU A 90 5.99 -12.38 -3.95
CA LEU A 90 4.71 -13.01 -3.70
C LEU A 90 4.75 -13.90 -2.44
N ASP A 91 5.82 -14.66 -2.25
CA ASP A 91 5.98 -15.54 -1.09
C ASP A 91 6.09 -14.74 0.23
N VAL A 92 6.80 -13.61 0.23
CA VAL A 92 6.84 -12.68 1.37
C VAL A 92 5.46 -12.12 1.65
N ASP A 93 4.75 -11.67 0.62
CA ASP A 93 3.42 -11.07 0.77
C ASP A 93 2.37 -12.09 1.24
N LYS A 94 2.53 -13.40 0.96
CA LYS A 94 1.66 -14.45 1.52
C LYS A 94 1.66 -14.47 3.04
N GLU A 95 2.83 -14.31 3.64
CA GLU A 95 2.93 -14.27 5.11
C GLU A 95 2.27 -13.01 5.69
N ILE A 96 2.40 -11.87 5.01
CA ILE A 96 1.73 -10.64 5.39
C ILE A 96 0.21 -10.76 5.18
N ALA A 97 -0.24 -11.35 4.07
CA ALA A 97 -1.65 -11.52 3.74
C ALA A 97 -2.42 -12.35 4.78
N LYS A 98 -1.76 -13.31 5.45
CA LYS A 98 -2.36 -14.11 6.53
C LYS A 98 -2.76 -13.30 7.75
N LYS A 99 -2.14 -12.13 7.96
CA LYS A 99 -2.41 -11.25 9.10
C LYS A 99 -3.68 -10.42 8.92
N PHE A 100 -4.11 -10.20 7.65
CA PHE A 100 -5.33 -9.47 7.35
C PHE A 100 -6.59 -10.29 7.62
N PRO A 101 -7.69 -9.67 8.09
CA PRO A 101 -8.99 -10.33 8.29
C PRO A 101 -9.72 -10.54 6.94
N TYR A 102 -9.07 -11.22 5.98
CA TYR A 102 -9.53 -11.35 4.60
C TYR A 102 -10.97 -11.86 4.48
N SER A 103 -11.35 -12.82 5.33
CA SER A 103 -12.70 -13.40 5.31
C SER A 103 -13.77 -12.37 5.69
N GLU A 104 -13.48 -11.46 6.63
CA GLU A 104 -14.41 -10.40 7.01
C GLU A 104 -14.46 -9.30 5.94
N MET A 105 -13.31 -8.90 5.40
CA MET A 105 -13.24 -7.98 4.26
C MET A 105 -14.05 -8.48 3.06
N SER A 106 -13.96 -9.78 2.78
CA SER A 106 -14.73 -10.41 1.69
C SER A 106 -16.23 -10.51 2.01
N LYS A 107 -16.64 -10.78 3.26
CA LYS A 107 -18.04 -10.75 3.68
C LYS A 107 -18.65 -9.35 3.55
N ASN A 108 -17.86 -8.32 3.79
CA ASN A 108 -18.26 -6.92 3.62
C ASN A 108 -18.19 -6.45 2.15
N ALA A 109 -17.93 -7.35 1.20
CA ALA A 109 -17.78 -7.08 -0.22
C ALA A 109 -16.63 -6.11 -0.58
N TRP A 110 -15.65 -5.90 0.30
CA TRP A 110 -14.45 -5.10 0.02
C TRP A 110 -13.49 -5.82 -0.92
N LEU A 111 -13.46 -7.15 -0.85
CA LEU A 111 -12.61 -8.03 -1.66
C LEU A 111 -13.40 -9.21 -2.23
N PRO A 112 -12.99 -9.76 -3.39
CA PRO A 112 -13.53 -11.00 -3.90
C PRO A 112 -13.30 -12.17 -2.93
N ASN A 113 -14.26 -13.07 -2.82
CA ASN A 113 -14.10 -14.29 -2.02
C ASN A 113 -13.22 -15.30 -2.73
N THR A 114 -12.12 -15.71 -2.12
CA THR A 114 -11.24 -16.78 -2.61
C THR A 114 -10.54 -17.52 -1.49
N ARG A 115 -10.21 -18.78 -1.72
CA ARG A 115 -9.38 -19.61 -0.82
C ARG A 115 -7.93 -19.72 -1.30
N ILE A 116 -7.64 -19.27 -2.51
CA ILE A 116 -6.32 -19.37 -3.14
C ILE A 116 -5.43 -18.27 -2.58
N ALA A 117 -4.29 -18.65 -1.97
CA ALA A 117 -3.39 -17.71 -1.29
C ALA A 117 -2.83 -16.64 -2.24
N ASP A 118 -2.47 -17.01 -3.46
CA ASP A 118 -1.92 -16.09 -4.46
C ASP A 118 -2.96 -15.05 -4.89
N GLU A 119 -4.21 -15.46 -5.07
CA GLU A 119 -5.30 -14.53 -5.38
C GLU A 119 -5.59 -13.57 -4.22
N ARG A 120 -5.50 -14.04 -2.96
CA ARG A 120 -5.64 -13.17 -1.79
C ARG A 120 -4.59 -12.07 -1.78
N VAL A 121 -3.33 -12.42 -2.07
CA VAL A 121 -2.25 -11.42 -2.17
C VAL A 121 -2.54 -10.41 -3.27
N ILE A 122 -2.93 -10.88 -4.46
CA ILE A 122 -3.24 -9.98 -5.59
C ILE A 122 -4.41 -9.05 -5.25
N ASN A 123 -5.46 -9.57 -4.62
CA ASN A 123 -6.62 -8.79 -4.22
C ASN A 123 -6.26 -7.74 -3.15
N LEU A 124 -5.44 -8.12 -2.16
CA LEU A 124 -4.95 -7.18 -1.14
C LEU A 124 -4.05 -6.10 -1.75
N ARG A 125 -3.13 -6.45 -2.67
CA ARG A 125 -2.31 -5.46 -3.38
C ARG A 125 -3.17 -4.44 -4.13
N LYS A 126 -4.22 -4.90 -4.83
CA LYS A 126 -5.17 -4.02 -5.53
C LYS A 126 -5.95 -3.14 -4.56
N PHE A 127 -6.44 -3.71 -3.47
CA PHE A 127 -7.20 -3.00 -2.44
C PHE A 127 -6.38 -1.89 -1.79
N PHE A 128 -5.13 -2.18 -1.45
CA PHE A 128 -4.22 -1.20 -0.86
C PHE A 128 -3.49 -0.33 -1.88
N GLU A 129 -3.70 -0.57 -3.18
CA GLU A 129 -3.05 0.17 -4.27
C GLU A 129 -1.51 0.12 -4.18
N VAL A 130 -0.94 -1.03 -3.83
CA VAL A 130 0.50 -1.24 -3.66
C VAL A 130 1.04 -2.35 -4.54
N VAL A 131 2.29 -2.23 -4.96
CA VAL A 131 2.98 -3.30 -5.73
C VAL A 131 3.37 -4.49 -4.87
N GLN A 132 3.55 -4.28 -3.56
CA GLN A 132 3.91 -5.29 -2.56
C GLN A 132 3.29 -4.92 -1.21
N LEU A 133 2.77 -5.91 -0.47
CA LEU A 133 2.16 -5.67 0.86
C LEU A 133 3.19 -5.23 1.90
N SER A 134 4.46 -5.61 1.74
CA SER A 134 5.55 -5.14 2.59
C SER A 134 5.75 -3.62 2.58
N LYS A 135 5.26 -2.92 1.54
CA LYS A 135 5.30 -1.47 1.48
C LYS A 135 4.32 -0.78 2.42
N LEU A 136 3.31 -1.49 2.92
CA LEU A 136 2.35 -0.96 3.90
C LEU A 136 2.99 -0.57 5.23
N SER A 137 4.21 -1.04 5.52
CA SER A 137 5.00 -0.56 6.66
C SER A 137 5.57 0.86 6.48
N ASN A 138 5.43 1.45 5.28
CA ASN A 138 5.88 2.82 5.03
C ASN A 138 4.84 3.81 5.57
N GLU A 139 5.23 4.62 6.56
CA GLU A 139 4.38 5.61 7.22
C GLU A 139 3.71 6.61 6.26
N ASN A 140 4.29 6.83 5.08
CA ASN A 140 3.74 7.75 4.08
C ASN A 140 2.55 7.17 3.28
N LEU A 141 2.30 5.87 3.34
CA LEU A 141 1.23 5.23 2.56
C LEU A 141 -0.09 5.13 3.33
N LEU A 142 -0.04 5.16 4.65
CA LEU A 142 -1.21 5.09 5.49
C LEU A 142 -1.53 6.46 6.08
N PRO A 143 -2.82 6.83 6.20
CA PRO A 143 -3.19 8.04 6.93
C PRO A 143 -2.59 8.01 8.33
N CYS A 144 -2.24 9.18 8.87
CA CYS A 144 -1.52 9.38 10.14
C CYS A 144 -2.18 8.67 11.35
N VAL A 145 -3.47 8.38 11.26
CA VAL A 145 -4.27 7.60 12.22
C VAL A 145 -3.72 6.19 12.47
N ALA A 146 -3.26 5.53 11.39
CA ALA A 146 -2.76 4.16 11.47
C ALA A 146 -1.25 4.11 11.79
N CYS A 147 -0.49 5.15 11.46
CA CYS A 147 0.98 5.11 11.46
C CYS A 147 1.62 5.23 12.84
N ARG A 148 1.00 5.85 13.83
CA ARG A 148 1.66 6.12 15.12
C ARG A 148 1.60 5.00 16.16
N ARG A 149 0.73 3.99 15.96
CA ARG A 149 0.65 2.79 16.81
C ARG A 149 1.25 1.53 16.19
N LEU A 150 1.61 1.59 14.90
CA LEU A 150 2.06 0.40 14.18
C LEU A 150 3.51 0.03 14.49
N SER A 151 3.72 -0.68 15.57
CA SER A 151 4.53 -1.89 15.45
C SER A 151 3.66 -2.92 14.72
N ILE A 152 3.84 -3.12 13.41
CA ILE A 152 3.01 -3.95 12.52
C ILE A 152 3.06 -5.45 12.92
N THR A 153 2.78 -5.76 14.18
CA THR A 153 2.93 -7.10 14.74
C THR A 153 1.62 -7.66 15.28
N GLU A 154 0.61 -6.83 15.54
CA GLU A 154 -0.64 -7.29 16.13
C GLU A 154 -1.78 -7.37 15.09
N LYS A 155 -2.63 -8.40 15.22
CA LYS A 155 -3.77 -8.66 14.34
C LYS A 155 -4.78 -7.49 14.30
N SER A 156 -4.88 -6.73 15.38
CA SER A 156 -5.69 -5.52 15.49
C SER A 156 -5.25 -4.43 14.51
N ASP A 157 -3.95 -4.29 14.29
CA ASP A 157 -3.40 -3.24 13.41
C ASP A 157 -3.76 -3.49 11.94
N PHE A 158 -3.72 -4.77 11.51
CA PHE A 158 -4.11 -5.14 10.14
C PHE A 158 -5.61 -4.96 9.88
N ALA A 159 -6.46 -5.14 10.89
CA ALA A 159 -7.89 -4.86 10.80
C ALA A 159 -8.14 -3.36 10.71
N LEU A 160 -7.43 -2.55 11.50
CA LEU A 160 -7.50 -1.09 11.47
C LEU A 160 -7.06 -0.54 10.11
N ILE A 161 -5.92 -0.99 9.60
CA ILE A 161 -5.39 -0.59 8.29
C ILE A 161 -6.40 -0.90 7.18
N ALA A 162 -7.01 -2.10 7.20
CA ALA A 162 -8.01 -2.50 6.22
C ALA A 162 -9.25 -1.60 6.28
N TRP A 163 -9.72 -1.28 7.49
CA TRP A 163 -10.89 -0.42 7.68
C TRP A 163 -10.63 1.02 7.22
N VAL A 164 -9.45 1.58 7.55
CA VAL A 164 -9.06 2.94 7.12
C VAL A 164 -8.91 3.02 5.60
N GLN A 165 -8.35 2.00 4.96
CA GLN A 165 -8.24 1.97 3.50
C GLN A 165 -9.62 1.93 2.84
N GLU A 166 -10.57 1.15 3.37
CA GLU A 166 -11.94 1.15 2.85
C GLU A 166 -12.62 2.49 3.06
N ALA A 167 -12.43 3.13 4.24
CA ALA A 167 -12.94 4.48 4.46
C ALA A 167 -12.44 5.46 3.41
N LYS A 168 -11.16 5.36 3.04
CA LYS A 168 -10.55 6.17 1.99
C LYS A 168 -11.16 5.88 0.60
N ILE A 169 -11.35 4.60 0.26
CA ILE A 169 -11.95 4.19 -1.03
C ILE A 169 -13.39 4.71 -1.15
N GLU A 170 -14.21 4.55 -0.10
CA GLU A 170 -15.59 5.02 -0.09
C GLU A 170 -15.66 6.56 -0.10
N ALA A 171 -14.79 7.24 0.64
CA ALA A 171 -14.73 8.69 0.66
C ALA A 171 -14.38 9.31 -0.71
N ARG A 172 -13.66 8.60 -1.56
CA ARG A 172 -13.38 9.05 -2.95
C ARG A 172 -14.66 9.20 -3.79
N LYS A 173 -15.69 8.44 -3.47
CA LYS A 173 -16.98 8.49 -4.17
C LYS A 173 -17.83 9.70 -3.74
N VAL A 174 -17.50 10.31 -2.59
CA VAL A 174 -18.21 11.48 -2.04
C VAL A 174 -17.62 12.77 -2.61
N GLN A 175 -18.43 13.55 -3.30
CA GLN A 175 -18.04 14.90 -3.72
C GLN A 175 -18.20 15.86 -2.55
N THR A 176 -17.17 16.69 -2.29
CA THR A 176 -17.18 17.66 -1.21
C THR A 176 -16.80 19.05 -1.73
N MET A 177 -17.28 20.07 -1.04
CA MET A 177 -16.76 21.44 -1.17
C MET A 177 -15.37 21.54 -0.53
N PRO A 178 -14.63 22.63 -0.75
CA PRO A 178 -13.38 22.88 0.01
C PRO A 178 -13.63 22.87 1.53
N ILE A 179 -12.59 22.50 2.30
CA ILE A 179 -12.68 22.42 3.76
C ILE A 179 -12.98 23.81 4.34
N ASP A 180 -14.10 23.91 5.06
CA ASP A 180 -14.53 25.12 5.79
C ASP A 180 -14.94 24.79 7.24
N LEU A 181 -13.97 24.92 8.16
CA LEU A 181 -14.18 24.64 9.58
C LEU A 181 -15.07 25.70 10.26
N LYS A 182 -15.14 26.93 9.70
CA LYS A 182 -16.01 27.96 10.22
C LYS A 182 -17.47 27.62 9.90
N GLU A 183 -17.71 27.13 8.70
CA GLU A 183 -19.04 26.62 8.32
C GLU A 183 -19.42 25.43 9.19
N LEU A 184 -18.54 24.45 9.39
CA LEU A 184 -18.78 23.32 10.28
C LEU A 184 -19.20 23.79 11.68
N THR A 185 -18.51 24.78 12.24
CA THR A 185 -18.84 25.35 13.56
C THR A 185 -20.24 25.98 13.56
N ARG A 186 -20.61 26.69 12.50
CA ARG A 186 -21.97 27.29 12.37
C ARG A 186 -23.06 26.24 12.28
N GLN A 187 -22.75 25.08 11.70
CA GLN A 187 -23.70 24.00 11.50
C GLN A 187 -23.90 23.08 12.72
N LEU A 188 -23.08 23.21 13.77
CA LEU A 188 -23.21 22.37 14.97
C LEU A 188 -24.65 22.37 15.59
N PRO A 189 -25.35 23.51 15.72
CA PRO A 189 -26.72 23.50 16.22
C PRO A 189 -27.67 22.71 15.30
N THR A 190 -27.51 22.79 13.99
CA THR A 190 -28.28 22.04 13.01
C THR A 190 -28.03 20.54 13.14
N ILE A 191 -26.78 20.13 13.24
CA ILE A 191 -26.39 18.71 13.47
C ILE A 191 -26.98 18.21 14.79
N ARG A 192 -26.92 19.03 15.85
CA ARG A 192 -27.51 18.68 17.14
C ARG A 192 -29.03 18.51 17.06
N ALA A 193 -29.73 19.32 16.29
CA ALA A 193 -31.15 19.16 16.10
C ALA A 193 -31.54 17.87 15.35
N MET A 194 -30.63 17.28 14.60
CA MET A 194 -30.83 15.98 13.91
C MET A 194 -30.91 14.80 14.87
N THR A 195 -30.41 14.92 16.10
CA THR A 195 -30.40 13.82 17.09
C THR A 195 -31.80 13.31 17.46
N THR A 196 -32.83 14.11 17.22
CA THR A 196 -34.23 13.75 17.47
C THR A 196 -35.01 13.32 16.22
N LYS A 197 -34.34 13.31 15.05
CA LYS A 197 -34.95 12.93 13.78
C LYS A 197 -34.82 11.43 13.52
N ASP A 198 -35.67 10.89 12.65
CA ASP A 198 -35.56 9.53 12.16
C ASP A 198 -34.28 9.34 11.32
N PRO A 199 -33.53 8.21 11.48
CA PRO A 199 -32.33 7.92 10.69
C PRO A 199 -32.56 8.00 9.18
N ALA A 200 -33.73 7.58 8.68
CA ALA A 200 -34.05 7.64 7.26
C ALA A 200 -34.04 9.07 6.71
N VAL A 201 -34.26 10.07 7.58
CA VAL A 201 -34.30 11.50 7.21
C VAL A 201 -32.94 12.14 7.44
N PHE A 202 -32.38 12.02 8.65
CA PHE A 202 -31.20 12.78 9.00
C PHE A 202 -29.91 12.27 8.31
N CYS A 203 -29.79 10.98 7.93
CA CYS A 203 -28.56 10.47 7.33
C CYS A 203 -28.20 11.20 6.04
N ALA A 204 -29.16 11.41 5.15
CA ALA A 204 -28.94 12.13 3.90
C ALA A 204 -28.59 13.61 4.15
N GLU A 205 -29.36 14.29 5.03
CA GLU A 205 -29.11 15.68 5.41
C GLU A 205 -27.73 15.87 6.04
N LEU A 206 -27.30 14.94 6.90
CA LEU A 206 -26.00 14.97 7.57
C LEU A 206 -24.85 14.79 6.56
N CYS A 207 -24.99 13.84 5.63
CA CYS A 207 -23.99 13.62 4.59
C CYS A 207 -23.80 14.88 3.72
N GLU A 208 -24.89 15.49 3.29
CA GLU A 208 -24.86 16.70 2.47
C GLU A 208 -24.26 17.89 3.23
N LEU A 209 -24.68 18.09 4.47
CA LEU A 209 -24.19 19.16 5.32
C LEU A 209 -22.68 19.05 5.55
N LEU A 210 -22.19 17.87 5.89
CA LEU A 210 -20.76 17.63 6.10
C LEU A 210 -19.96 17.73 4.79
N ALA A 211 -20.51 17.26 3.68
CA ALA A 211 -19.89 17.42 2.36
C ALA A 211 -19.73 18.89 1.97
N ASN A 212 -20.69 19.74 2.30
CA ASN A 212 -20.61 21.19 2.11
C ASN A 212 -19.56 21.86 2.99
N CYS A 213 -19.14 21.22 4.09
CA CYS A 213 -18.03 21.65 4.94
C CYS A 213 -16.66 21.04 4.55
N GLY A 214 -16.60 20.27 3.45
CA GLY A 214 -15.36 19.62 3.01
C GLY A 214 -15.08 18.29 3.69
N ILE A 215 -16.08 17.65 4.31
CA ILE A 215 -15.97 16.41 5.06
C ILE A 215 -16.72 15.30 4.35
N ALA A 216 -16.01 14.26 3.93
CA ALA A 216 -16.60 13.04 3.40
C ALA A 216 -16.88 12.07 4.56
N ILE A 217 -18.15 12.00 4.99
CA ILE A 217 -18.55 11.00 5.97
C ILE A 217 -18.86 9.68 5.26
N VAL A 218 -18.37 8.57 5.83
CA VAL A 218 -18.59 7.20 5.33
C VAL A 218 -18.97 6.28 6.48
N PHE A 219 -19.92 5.39 6.23
CA PHE A 219 -20.41 4.43 7.21
C PHE A 219 -19.91 3.04 6.85
N LEU A 220 -19.13 2.44 7.71
CA LEU A 220 -18.51 1.14 7.46
C LEU A 220 -18.94 0.10 8.50
N PRO A 221 -19.06 -1.18 8.09
CA PRO A 221 -19.29 -2.24 9.04
C PRO A 221 -18.09 -2.40 9.98
N HIS A 222 -18.35 -2.89 11.19
CA HIS A 222 -17.30 -3.27 12.12
C HIS A 222 -16.49 -4.44 11.56
N ILE A 223 -15.18 -4.36 11.75
CA ILE A 223 -14.24 -5.48 11.50
C ILE A 223 -13.71 -5.97 12.83
N GLY A 224 -13.73 -7.29 13.04
CA GLY A 224 -13.27 -7.91 14.29
C GLY A 224 -11.82 -7.58 14.59
N GLY A 225 -11.57 -7.09 15.80
CA GLY A 225 -10.23 -6.70 16.27
C GLY A 225 -9.85 -5.25 15.97
N SER A 226 -10.65 -4.47 15.22
CA SER A 226 -10.31 -3.08 14.98
C SER A 226 -10.57 -2.15 16.18
N PHE A 227 -11.48 -2.54 17.11
CA PHE A 227 -11.92 -1.73 18.26
C PHE A 227 -12.26 -0.26 17.92
N LEU A 228 -12.59 0.01 16.67
CA LEU A 228 -12.75 1.35 16.13
C LEU A 228 -14.23 1.73 16.11
N HIS A 229 -14.57 2.87 16.73
CA HIS A 229 -15.91 3.48 16.66
C HIS A 229 -16.00 4.51 15.53
N GLY A 230 -14.91 5.22 15.27
CA GLY A 230 -14.73 6.17 14.19
C GLY A 230 -13.27 6.45 13.93
N ALA A 231 -12.97 7.08 12.82
CA ALA A 231 -11.67 7.63 12.51
C ALA A 231 -11.79 8.81 11.56
N THR A 232 -11.05 9.86 11.85
CA THR A 232 -11.03 11.07 11.03
C THR A 232 -9.61 11.40 10.61
N PHE A 233 -9.41 11.62 9.32
CA PHE A 233 -8.08 11.91 8.76
C PHE A 233 -8.17 12.78 7.50
N ASN A 234 -7.08 13.44 7.15
CA ASN A 234 -6.98 14.17 5.90
C ASN A 234 -6.68 13.23 4.72
N ASP A 235 -7.41 13.37 3.63
CA ASP A 235 -7.10 12.73 2.35
C ASP A 235 -7.17 13.75 1.22
N SER A 236 -5.98 14.15 0.76
CA SER A 236 -5.82 15.16 -0.30
C SER A 236 -6.45 16.51 0.07
N ASN A 237 -7.60 16.85 -0.51
CA ASN A 237 -8.29 18.14 -0.35
C ASN A 237 -9.57 18.06 0.49
N LYS A 238 -9.83 16.93 1.14
CA LYS A 238 -11.00 16.72 2.00
C LYS A 238 -10.63 16.05 3.31
N ILE A 239 -11.51 16.15 4.29
CA ILE A 239 -11.44 15.38 5.52
C ILE A 239 -12.31 14.12 5.33
N VAL A 240 -11.77 12.96 5.63
CA VAL A 240 -12.50 11.70 5.67
C VAL A 240 -12.91 11.44 7.12
N MET A 241 -14.20 11.24 7.34
CA MET A 241 -14.76 10.81 8.62
C MET A 241 -15.42 9.45 8.43
N GLY A 242 -14.75 8.40 8.86
CA GLY A 242 -15.33 7.06 8.88
C GLY A 242 -16.01 6.79 10.22
N LEU A 243 -17.23 6.28 10.20
CA LEU A 243 -17.94 5.83 11.39
C LEU A 243 -18.30 4.35 11.27
N THR A 244 -18.06 3.60 12.36
CA THR A 244 -18.46 2.20 12.43
C THR A 244 -19.93 2.09 12.80
N VAL A 245 -20.73 1.45 11.96
CA VAL A 245 -22.12 1.14 12.27
C VAL A 245 -22.15 -0.19 13.05
N ARG A 246 -22.18 -0.09 14.39
CA ARG A 246 -22.25 -1.25 15.28
C ARG A 246 -23.50 -1.13 16.16
N GLY A 247 -24.46 -2.07 15.97
CA GLY A 247 -25.69 -2.09 16.77
C GLY A 247 -26.74 -1.09 16.31
N LYS A 248 -27.82 -0.94 17.11
CA LYS A 248 -28.96 -0.05 16.86
C LYS A 248 -28.99 1.14 17.82
N ASP A 249 -27.87 1.45 18.48
CA ASP A 249 -27.80 2.48 19.52
C ASP A 249 -27.54 3.85 18.90
N ALA A 250 -28.57 4.65 18.82
CA ALA A 250 -28.49 6.04 18.32
C ALA A 250 -27.53 6.89 19.17
N ASP A 251 -27.49 6.67 20.48
CA ASP A 251 -26.63 7.41 21.40
C ASP A 251 -25.14 7.20 21.10
N LYS A 252 -24.73 5.96 20.83
CA LYS A 252 -23.35 5.64 20.47
C LYS A 252 -22.95 6.26 19.12
N PHE A 253 -23.87 6.28 18.15
CA PHE A 253 -23.66 6.92 16.86
C PHE A 253 -23.41 8.43 17.02
N TRP A 254 -24.30 9.12 17.74
CA TRP A 254 -24.17 10.56 17.94
C TRP A 254 -22.93 10.93 18.77
N PHE A 255 -22.64 10.13 19.80
CA PHE A 255 -21.43 10.32 20.59
C PHE A 255 -20.17 10.22 19.70
N SER A 256 -20.05 9.15 18.91
CA SER A 256 -18.94 8.96 17.99
C SER A 256 -18.84 10.09 16.96
N LEU A 257 -19.96 10.52 16.37
CA LEU A 257 -19.99 11.62 15.41
C LEU A 257 -19.47 12.93 16.03
N PHE A 258 -19.99 13.32 17.20
CA PHE A 258 -19.54 14.55 17.86
C PHE A 258 -18.11 14.47 18.36
N HIS A 259 -17.65 13.30 18.77
CA HIS A 259 -16.26 13.05 19.12
C HIS A 259 -15.33 13.31 17.92
N GLU A 260 -15.65 12.75 16.75
CA GLU A 260 -14.87 12.96 15.52
C GLU A 260 -14.94 14.44 15.04
N ILE A 261 -16.11 15.10 15.15
CA ILE A 261 -16.22 16.53 14.88
C ILE A 261 -15.32 17.34 15.84
N GLY A 262 -15.25 16.94 17.11
CA GLY A 262 -14.36 17.54 18.10
C GLY A 262 -12.88 17.46 17.66
N HIS A 263 -12.43 16.31 17.20
CA HIS A 263 -11.07 16.15 16.66
C HIS A 263 -10.79 17.07 15.47
N ILE A 264 -11.75 17.25 14.56
CA ILE A 264 -11.63 18.16 13.42
C ILE A 264 -11.44 19.60 13.91
N LEU A 265 -12.34 20.08 14.77
CA LEU A 265 -12.37 21.48 15.22
C LEU A 265 -11.20 21.84 16.13
N LEU A 266 -10.67 20.89 16.90
CA LEU A 266 -9.52 21.06 17.75
C LEU A 266 -8.18 20.91 17.00
N GLY A 267 -8.21 20.60 15.71
CA GLY A 267 -7.00 20.44 14.88
C GLY A 267 -6.21 19.18 15.16
N HIS A 268 -6.85 18.15 15.73
CA HIS A 268 -6.19 16.88 16.09
C HIS A 268 -5.98 15.93 14.91
N LEU A 269 -6.38 16.30 13.70
CA LEU A 269 -6.28 15.45 12.49
C LEU A 269 -4.84 15.02 12.15
N ASN A 270 -3.84 15.76 12.62
CA ASN A 270 -2.43 15.47 12.48
C ASN A 270 -1.79 14.90 13.76
N GLN A 271 -2.56 14.80 14.83
CA GLN A 271 -2.17 14.20 16.10
C GLN A 271 -2.82 12.82 16.18
N SER A 272 -2.12 11.85 16.77
CA SER A 272 -2.57 10.47 16.93
C SER A 272 -4.05 10.39 17.35
N VAL A 273 -4.84 9.57 16.66
CA VAL A 273 -6.16 9.18 17.16
C VAL A 273 -5.94 8.44 18.48
N GLU A 274 -6.39 9.03 19.56
CA GLU A 274 -6.59 8.31 20.81
C GLU A 274 -7.81 7.41 20.59
N ILE A 275 -7.58 6.10 20.52
CA ILE A 275 -8.66 5.13 20.62
C ILE A 275 -9.10 5.21 22.08
N ASP A 276 -10.34 5.61 22.30
CA ASP A 276 -10.88 5.74 23.64
C ASP A 276 -11.17 4.34 24.22
N ASP A 277 -10.11 3.69 24.76
CA ASP A 277 -10.21 2.43 25.50
C ASP A 277 -10.93 2.63 26.86
N ALA A 278 -11.31 3.87 27.20
CA ALA A 278 -11.87 4.18 28.51
C ALA A 278 -13.35 3.77 28.65
N ALA A 279 -14.08 3.57 27.56
CA ALA A 279 -15.51 3.23 27.60
C ALA A 279 -15.78 1.75 27.93
N GLU A 280 -14.81 0.84 27.78
CA GLU A 280 -15.01 -0.61 28.06
C GLU A 280 -14.64 -1.04 29.50
N LYS A 281 -13.99 -0.17 30.29
CA LYS A 281 -13.67 -0.47 31.70
C LYS A 281 -14.73 -0.03 32.68
N ALA A 282 -15.82 0.58 32.22
CA ALA A 282 -16.92 1.10 33.08
C ALA A 282 -18.28 0.44 32.81
N ALA A 283 -18.34 -0.72 32.13
CA ALA A 283 -19.56 -1.51 31.93
C ALA A 283 -19.45 -2.90 32.57
#